data_e0ab1cb678fe703e4aaf979e05e98da4
#
_entry.id   e0ab1cb678fe703e4aaf979e05e98da4
#
_cell.length_a   1.000
_cell.length_b   1.000
_cell.length_c   1.000
_cell.angle_alpha   90.00
_cell.angle_beta   90.00
_cell.angle_gamma   90.00
#
_symmetry.space_group_name_H-M   'P 1'
#
loop_
_entity.id
_entity.type
_entity.pdbx_description
1 polymer ?
#
loop_
_entity_poly.entity_id
_entity_poly.type
_entity_poly.pdbx_seq_one_letter_code
_entity_poly.pdbx_strand_id
1 'polypeptide(L)'
;MKSTRVYGIKYDMKSTRAFKILSIALAAAVVFYFLVQGVRYLTNPYATTRVYSSTTEESVEASGWLVREEEAFRSEAGTLSHTRDEGEKVGKGQVIATAYDSPGALEAVAQIQAKRLQLEQLEYALSSYLNPDAALKLDGSISDEIMALRKNLTGGDYTAASGDLSQLKAAIVKRSRAYTSSQEIKTEIAAVQDEIDSLQAGLTGATDITAPRAGTYSAVCDGYESVLTPAGLGDLTPSALDSLTPGENTANVGKLIYSNTWYYAAAVAEEEAQRIAACGSVSLRLTKGVTDDIAAAVHSVGPAENGRCVVVLSCREYLAETTQLRHQTAQIVLHSYTGLRLPSVCLRQSDDGKLGVYCVQGSFPQFKPVEMVYQGDDYVLVSVPQNTEGLSTLRPGDEVIMTGVTLDGTQILKED
;
A
#
# COMPACT_ATOMS: atom_id res chain seq x y z
N MET A 1 -81.43 10.51 -75.38
CA MET A 1 -80.01 10.24 -75.57
C MET A 1 -79.24 11.44 -74.99
N LYS A 2 -78.61 11.28 -73.82
CA LYS A 2 -77.89 12.33 -73.13
C LYS A 2 -76.40 12.18 -73.36
N SER A 3 -75.78 13.21 -73.96
CA SER A 3 -74.38 13.31 -74.23
C SER A 3 -73.62 13.76 -72.95
N THR A 4 -72.74 12.95 -72.47
CA THR A 4 -71.87 13.24 -71.31
C THR A 4 -70.66 14.00 -71.81
N ARG A 5 -70.51 15.28 -71.38
CA ARG A 5 -69.28 16.06 -71.59
C ARG A 5 -68.21 15.68 -70.58
N VAL A 6 -67.09 15.16 -71.09
CA VAL A 6 -65.88 14.94 -70.31
C VAL A 6 -65.09 16.26 -70.24
N TYR A 7 -64.91 16.82 -69.01
CA TYR A 7 -64.05 17.95 -68.76
C TYR A 7 -62.60 17.46 -68.66
N GLY A 8 -61.80 17.75 -69.68
CA GLY A 8 -60.37 17.55 -69.67
C GLY A 8 -59.70 18.68 -68.88
N ILE A 9 -59.09 18.36 -67.69
CA ILE A 9 -58.30 19.28 -66.96
C ILE A 9 -56.96 19.43 -67.69
N LYS A 10 -56.72 20.61 -68.32
CA LYS A 10 -55.40 20.96 -68.84
C LYS A 10 -54.50 21.33 -67.71
N TYR A 11 -53.59 20.44 -67.37
CA TYR A 11 -52.48 20.76 -66.50
C TYR A 11 -51.53 21.76 -67.21
N ASP A 12 -51.38 22.95 -66.63
CA ASP A 12 -50.50 23.99 -67.16
C ASP A 12 -49.05 23.58 -67.01
N MET A 13 -48.34 23.31 -68.08
CA MET A 13 -46.97 22.79 -68.16
C MET A 13 -45.93 23.76 -67.57
N LYS A 14 -46.32 25.04 -67.35
CA LYS A 14 -45.46 26.03 -66.66
C LYS A 14 -45.47 25.85 -65.15
N SER A 15 -46.57 25.46 -64.53
CA SER A 15 -46.68 25.21 -63.10
C SER A 15 -45.88 23.97 -62.69
N THR A 16 -45.83 22.96 -63.53
CA THR A 16 -45.07 21.69 -63.31
C THR A 16 -43.54 21.93 -63.28
N ARG A 17 -43.02 22.85 -64.11
CA ARG A 17 -41.58 23.20 -64.06
C ARG A 17 -41.24 24.00 -62.86
N ALA A 18 -42.04 24.96 -62.41
CA ALA A 18 -41.85 25.71 -61.19
C ALA A 18 -41.87 24.79 -59.93
N PHE A 19 -42.81 23.81 -59.94
CA PHE A 19 -42.90 22.84 -58.85
C PHE A 19 -41.66 21.91 -58.76
N LYS A 20 -41.14 21.48 -59.94
CA LYS A 20 -39.92 20.70 -60.06
C LYS A 20 -38.70 21.48 -59.56
N ILE A 21 -38.57 22.75 -59.90
CA ILE A 21 -37.50 23.64 -59.46
C ILE A 21 -37.59 23.85 -57.93
N LEU A 22 -38.78 24.10 -57.37
CA LEU A 22 -39.02 24.27 -55.97
C LEU A 22 -38.68 22.98 -55.15
N SER A 23 -39.08 21.79 -55.66
CA SER A 23 -38.76 20.51 -54.98
C SER A 23 -37.29 20.20 -55.06
N ILE A 24 -36.56 20.53 -56.11
CA ILE A 24 -35.10 20.38 -56.19
C ILE A 24 -34.42 21.35 -55.25
N ALA A 25 -34.86 22.61 -55.15
CA ALA A 25 -34.33 23.59 -54.21
C ALA A 25 -34.56 23.18 -52.78
N LEU A 26 -35.74 22.63 -52.43
CA LEU A 26 -36.02 22.12 -51.11
C LEU A 26 -35.17 20.90 -50.77
N ALA A 27 -35.00 19.95 -51.70
CA ALA A 27 -34.11 18.81 -51.52
C ALA A 27 -32.65 19.22 -51.30
N ALA A 28 -32.17 20.20 -52.11
CA ALA A 28 -30.82 20.77 -51.95
C ALA A 28 -30.63 21.46 -50.58
N ALA A 29 -31.65 22.21 -50.12
CA ALA A 29 -31.63 22.84 -48.80
C ALA A 29 -31.59 21.81 -47.67
N VAL A 30 -32.33 20.70 -47.78
CA VAL A 30 -32.29 19.60 -46.82
C VAL A 30 -30.93 18.91 -46.81
N VAL A 31 -30.37 18.59 -47.98
CA VAL A 31 -29.03 18.01 -48.07
C VAL A 31 -27.96 18.96 -47.53
N PHE A 32 -28.05 20.24 -47.83
CA PHE A 32 -27.16 21.25 -47.30
C PHE A 32 -27.26 21.36 -45.76
N TYR A 33 -28.47 21.32 -45.20
CA TYR A 33 -28.69 21.30 -43.77
C TYR A 33 -28.01 20.09 -43.11
N PHE A 34 -28.20 18.88 -43.66
CA PHE A 34 -27.56 17.68 -43.16
C PHE A 34 -26.03 17.71 -43.32
N LEU A 35 -25.50 18.28 -44.41
CA LEU A 35 -24.07 18.48 -44.59
C LEU A 35 -23.50 19.44 -43.53
N VAL A 36 -24.17 20.58 -43.31
CA VAL A 36 -23.75 21.53 -42.26
C VAL A 36 -23.83 20.91 -40.86
N GLN A 37 -24.90 20.16 -40.57
CA GLN A 37 -25.02 19.42 -39.29
C GLN A 37 -23.98 18.34 -39.19
N GLY A 38 -23.69 17.60 -40.24
CA GLY A 38 -22.64 16.57 -40.29
C GLY A 38 -21.25 17.16 -40.04
N VAL A 39 -20.94 18.29 -40.70
CA VAL A 39 -19.68 19.01 -40.46
C VAL A 39 -19.60 19.53 -39.00
N ARG A 40 -20.68 20.10 -38.48
CA ARG A 40 -20.75 20.53 -37.07
C ARG A 40 -20.60 19.38 -36.10
N TYR A 41 -21.12 18.20 -36.40
CA TYR A 41 -20.97 17.01 -35.57
C TYR A 41 -19.55 16.42 -35.63
N LEU A 42 -18.88 16.49 -36.77
CA LEU A 42 -17.52 16.01 -37.00
C LEU A 42 -16.43 16.99 -36.47
N THR A 43 -16.70 18.28 -36.45
CA THR A 43 -15.83 19.31 -35.87
C THR A 43 -16.35 19.60 -34.47
N ASN A 44 -15.84 18.86 -33.46
CA ASN A 44 -16.14 19.15 -32.06
C ASN A 44 -15.56 20.53 -31.75
N PRO A 45 -16.36 21.59 -31.50
CA PRO A 45 -15.83 22.96 -31.32
C PRO A 45 -15.13 23.15 -29.99
N TYR A 46 -15.15 22.12 -29.12
CA TYR A 46 -14.60 22.17 -27.79
C TYR A 46 -13.36 21.28 -27.67
N ALA A 47 -12.28 21.84 -27.17
CA ALA A 47 -11.18 21.03 -26.65
C ALA A 47 -11.66 20.41 -25.33
N THR A 48 -11.70 19.08 -25.27
CA THR A 48 -12.18 18.35 -24.10
C THR A 48 -11.08 17.49 -23.50
N THR A 49 -11.19 17.19 -22.21
CA THR A 49 -10.39 16.22 -21.50
C THR A 49 -11.28 15.28 -20.71
N ARG A 50 -10.81 14.06 -20.46
CA ARG A 50 -11.56 13.09 -19.65
C ARG A 50 -11.20 13.20 -18.20
N VAL A 51 -12.23 13.09 -17.36
CA VAL A 51 -12.13 13.04 -15.92
C VAL A 51 -11.73 11.65 -15.46
N TYR A 52 -10.78 11.55 -14.56
CA TYR A 52 -10.43 10.29 -13.91
C TYR A 52 -10.22 10.49 -12.40
N SER A 53 -10.49 9.43 -11.64
CA SER A 53 -10.22 9.43 -10.20
C SER A 53 -8.72 9.39 -9.98
N SER A 54 -8.22 10.24 -9.08
CA SER A 54 -6.81 10.31 -8.72
C SER A 54 -6.66 10.63 -7.24
N THR A 55 -5.59 10.10 -6.65
CA THR A 55 -5.15 10.47 -5.31
C THR A 55 -3.84 11.23 -5.42
N THR A 56 -3.75 12.36 -4.73
CA THR A 56 -2.54 13.17 -4.60
C THR A 56 -2.18 13.24 -3.12
N GLU A 57 -0.92 13.00 -2.81
CA GLU A 57 -0.42 13.02 -1.46
C GLU A 57 0.53 14.21 -1.27
N GLU A 58 0.35 14.88 -0.15
CA GLU A 58 1.31 15.86 0.34
C GLU A 58 2.24 15.15 1.31
N SER A 59 3.50 15.02 0.96
CA SER A 59 4.46 14.20 1.70
C SER A 59 5.84 14.86 1.76
N VAL A 60 6.60 14.45 2.78
CA VAL A 60 8.00 14.79 3.00
C VAL A 60 8.81 13.50 2.97
N GLU A 61 9.84 13.44 2.15
CA GLU A 61 10.77 12.31 2.15
C GLU A 61 11.93 12.62 3.10
N ALA A 62 12.20 11.69 4.03
CA ALA A 62 13.27 11.83 5.00
C ALA A 62 13.99 10.51 5.25
N SER A 63 15.31 10.57 5.45
CA SER A 63 16.08 9.46 5.99
C SER A 63 16.18 9.62 7.50
N GLY A 64 15.84 8.57 8.22
CA GLY A 64 15.74 8.62 9.67
C GLY A 64 16.08 7.30 10.34
N TRP A 65 16.03 7.32 11.64
CA TRP A 65 16.44 6.24 12.53
C TRP A 65 15.24 5.69 13.29
N LEU A 66 15.15 4.35 13.36
CA LEU A 66 14.18 3.67 14.20
C LEU A 66 14.76 3.58 15.62
N VAL A 67 14.03 4.09 16.60
CA VAL A 67 14.41 4.15 18.00
C VAL A 67 13.44 3.34 18.84
N ARG A 68 13.95 2.43 19.66
CA ARG A 68 13.15 1.49 20.46
C ARG A 68 13.78 1.34 21.86
N GLU A 69 12.99 0.89 22.82
CA GLU A 69 13.50 0.47 24.13
C GLU A 69 14.06 -0.95 23.99
N GLU A 70 15.37 -1.05 23.78
CA GLU A 70 16.06 -2.30 23.47
C GLU A 70 17.06 -2.65 24.57
N GLU A 71 17.21 -3.94 24.86
CA GLU A 71 18.29 -4.49 25.69
C GLU A 71 18.94 -5.66 24.96
N ALA A 72 20.24 -5.55 24.74
CA ALA A 72 21.03 -6.56 24.06
C ALA A 72 21.66 -7.52 25.07
N PHE A 73 21.67 -8.82 24.78
CA PHE A 73 22.16 -9.87 25.66
C PHE A 73 23.43 -10.49 25.11
N ARG A 74 24.35 -10.76 26.05
CA ARG A 74 25.59 -11.44 25.76
C ARG A 74 25.71 -12.72 26.59
N SER A 75 26.27 -13.76 25.99
CA SER A 75 26.72 -14.98 26.65
C SER A 75 28.19 -15.18 26.39
N GLU A 76 28.89 -15.70 27.40
CA GLU A 76 30.33 -16.09 27.32
C GLU A 76 30.48 -17.47 26.66
N ALA A 77 29.40 -18.22 26.51
CA ALA A 77 29.45 -19.55 25.87
C ALA A 77 29.77 -19.43 24.38
N GLY A 78 30.65 -20.32 23.91
CA GLY A 78 31.08 -20.31 22.49
C GLY A 78 30.02 -20.80 21.50
N THR A 79 29.03 -21.55 21.96
CA THR A 79 27.98 -22.15 21.10
C THR A 79 26.61 -21.78 21.62
N LEU A 80 25.85 -21.06 20.78
CA LEU A 80 24.50 -20.58 21.10
C LEU A 80 23.49 -21.11 20.09
N SER A 81 22.35 -21.56 20.57
CA SER A 81 21.18 -21.85 19.76
C SER A 81 20.06 -20.89 20.12
N HIS A 82 19.63 -20.11 19.13
CA HIS A 82 18.47 -19.22 19.28
C HIS A 82 17.19 -20.07 19.25
N THR A 83 16.33 -19.87 20.27
CA THR A 83 15.10 -20.67 20.44
C THR A 83 13.87 -19.90 19.94
N ARG A 84 14.04 -18.64 19.63
CA ARG A 84 12.95 -17.74 19.21
C ARG A 84 13.15 -17.25 17.79
N ASP A 85 12.04 -17.07 17.11
CA ASP A 85 12.02 -16.46 15.79
C ASP A 85 12.12 -14.92 15.89
N GLU A 86 12.54 -14.30 14.80
CA GLU A 86 12.61 -12.86 14.66
C GLU A 86 11.21 -12.25 14.80
N GLY A 87 11.05 -11.20 15.61
CA GLY A 87 9.77 -10.55 15.86
C GLY A 87 8.85 -11.31 16.84
N GLU A 88 9.26 -12.48 17.37
CA GLU A 88 8.43 -13.27 18.28
C GLU A 88 8.28 -12.58 19.65
N LYS A 89 7.05 -12.59 20.17
CA LYS A 89 6.77 -12.07 21.51
C LYS A 89 7.17 -13.08 22.57
N VAL A 90 7.99 -12.64 23.51
CA VAL A 90 8.56 -13.46 24.57
C VAL A 90 8.07 -12.96 25.92
N GLY A 91 7.56 -13.86 26.75
CA GLY A 91 7.16 -13.59 28.12
C GLY A 91 8.36 -13.60 29.07
N LYS A 92 8.23 -12.93 30.23
CA LYS A 92 9.23 -12.99 31.28
C LYS A 92 9.51 -14.44 31.69
N GLY A 93 10.79 -14.81 31.76
CA GLY A 93 11.26 -16.13 32.18
C GLY A 93 11.24 -17.18 31.07
N GLN A 94 10.74 -16.84 29.86
CA GLN A 94 10.85 -17.74 28.71
C GLN A 94 12.27 -17.77 28.16
N VAL A 95 12.68 -18.92 27.64
CA VAL A 95 14.00 -19.14 27.04
C VAL A 95 14.08 -18.40 25.72
N ILE A 96 15.13 -17.60 25.53
CA ILE A 96 15.44 -16.86 24.31
C ILE A 96 16.58 -17.51 23.51
N ALA A 97 17.53 -18.12 24.22
CA ALA A 97 18.60 -18.90 23.61
C ALA A 97 19.09 -19.95 24.60
N THR A 98 19.70 -21.01 24.10
CA THR A 98 20.40 -22.01 24.91
C THR A 98 21.87 -22.00 24.57
N ALA A 99 22.71 -21.87 25.59
CA ALA A 99 24.16 -21.92 25.51
C ALA A 99 24.65 -23.34 25.75
N TYR A 100 25.60 -23.79 24.94
CA TYR A 100 26.18 -25.13 25.01
C TYR A 100 27.71 -25.03 25.18
N ASP A 101 28.23 -25.92 26.03
CA ASP A 101 29.68 -25.98 26.29
C ASP A 101 30.46 -26.75 25.19
N SER A 102 29.77 -27.51 24.33
CA SER A 102 30.37 -28.34 23.29
C SER A 102 30.22 -27.75 21.88
N PRO A 103 31.31 -27.67 21.08
CA PRO A 103 31.22 -27.24 19.67
C PRO A 103 30.31 -28.15 18.80
N GLY A 104 30.22 -29.44 19.11
CA GLY A 104 29.32 -30.39 18.39
C GLY A 104 27.84 -30.20 18.71
N ALA A 105 27.50 -29.49 19.77
CA ALA A 105 26.11 -29.26 20.16
C ALA A 105 25.33 -28.44 19.11
N LEU A 106 25.97 -27.51 18.41
CA LEU A 106 25.32 -26.72 17.36
C LEU A 106 24.85 -27.58 16.20
N GLU A 107 25.68 -28.55 15.78
CA GLU A 107 25.32 -29.51 14.72
C GLU A 107 24.20 -30.43 15.19
N ALA A 108 24.25 -30.93 16.41
CA ALA A 108 23.17 -31.74 16.98
C ALA A 108 21.87 -30.97 17.09
N VAL A 109 21.90 -29.69 17.53
CA VAL A 109 20.73 -28.81 17.59
C VAL A 109 20.16 -28.55 16.19
N ALA A 110 21.01 -28.28 15.20
CA ALA A 110 20.55 -28.10 13.82
C ALA A 110 19.89 -29.37 13.27
N GLN A 111 20.43 -30.54 13.58
CA GLN A 111 19.83 -31.84 13.24
C GLN A 111 18.47 -32.04 13.96
N ILE A 112 18.39 -31.69 15.25
CA ILE A 112 17.12 -31.75 16.01
C ILE A 112 16.06 -30.84 15.40
N GLN A 113 16.42 -29.61 15.02
CA GLN A 113 15.47 -28.69 14.36
C GLN A 113 14.99 -29.22 13.01
N ALA A 114 15.91 -29.75 12.19
CA ALA A 114 15.55 -30.38 10.92
C ALA A 114 14.62 -31.58 11.11
N LYS A 115 14.88 -32.41 12.16
CA LYS A 115 14.04 -33.55 12.49
C LYS A 115 12.66 -33.13 13.07
N ARG A 116 12.61 -32.08 13.87
CA ARG A 116 11.33 -31.50 14.34
C ARG A 116 10.48 -31.01 13.20
N LEU A 117 11.07 -30.29 12.22
CA LEU A 117 10.35 -29.89 11.02
C LEU A 117 9.84 -31.10 10.23
N GLN A 118 10.64 -32.17 10.12
CA GLN A 118 10.23 -33.42 9.50
C GLN A 118 9.07 -34.08 10.27
N LEU A 119 9.12 -34.07 11.61
CA LEU A 119 8.06 -34.59 12.48
C LEU A 119 6.74 -33.84 12.27
N GLU A 120 6.78 -32.51 12.31
CA GLU A 120 5.61 -31.66 12.05
C GLU A 120 4.98 -31.94 10.68
N GLN A 121 5.81 -32.12 9.66
CA GLN A 121 5.36 -32.47 8.32
C GLN A 121 4.67 -33.84 8.27
N LEU A 122 5.19 -34.82 9.02
CA LEU A 122 4.62 -36.17 9.10
C LEU A 122 3.30 -36.18 9.88
N GLU A 123 3.23 -35.48 11.01
CA GLU A 123 2.01 -35.35 11.83
C GLU A 123 0.90 -34.68 11.01
N TYR A 124 1.26 -33.63 10.26
CA TYR A 124 0.32 -32.97 9.37
C TYR A 124 -0.13 -33.90 8.21
N ALA A 125 0.77 -34.68 7.62
CA ALA A 125 0.44 -35.66 6.61
C ALA A 125 -0.50 -36.72 7.16
N LEU A 126 -0.28 -37.19 8.40
CA LEU A 126 -1.16 -38.13 9.08
C LEU A 126 -2.55 -37.51 9.30
N SER A 127 -2.63 -36.27 9.78
CA SER A 127 -3.91 -35.60 10.00
C SER A 127 -4.71 -35.45 8.71
N SER A 128 -4.02 -35.27 7.58
CA SER A 128 -4.61 -35.08 6.24
C SER A 128 -5.06 -36.39 5.63
N TYR A 129 -4.35 -37.50 5.92
CA TYR A 129 -4.75 -38.85 5.51
C TYR A 129 -6.09 -39.24 6.13
N LEU A 130 -6.34 -38.78 7.34
CA LEU A 130 -7.60 -39.02 8.05
C LEU A 130 -8.75 -38.11 7.56
N ASN A 131 -8.47 -37.11 6.73
CA ASN A 131 -9.49 -36.20 6.22
C ASN A 131 -9.28 -35.93 4.70
N PRO A 132 -9.87 -36.76 3.80
CA PRO A 132 -9.66 -36.67 2.35
C PRO A 132 -10.06 -35.34 1.70
N ASP A 133 -11.05 -34.64 2.28
CA ASP A 133 -11.49 -33.31 1.77
C ASP A 133 -10.43 -32.22 1.94
N ALA A 134 -9.47 -32.44 2.83
CA ALA A 134 -8.34 -31.53 3.01
C ALA A 134 -7.34 -31.57 1.84
N ALA A 135 -7.23 -32.71 1.14
CA ALA A 135 -6.30 -32.87 0.01
C ALA A 135 -6.67 -32.00 -1.21
N LEU A 136 -7.97 -31.79 -1.45
CA LEU A 136 -8.46 -30.96 -2.56
C LEU A 136 -8.23 -29.45 -2.33
N LYS A 137 -8.15 -29.02 -1.07
CA LYS A 137 -7.87 -27.61 -0.70
C LYS A 137 -6.37 -27.28 -0.74
N LEU A 138 -5.52 -28.29 -0.81
CA LEU A 138 -4.08 -28.16 -0.66
C LEU A 138 -3.42 -27.44 -1.83
N ASP A 139 -3.86 -27.68 -3.06
CA ASP A 139 -3.32 -27.01 -4.25
C ASP A 139 -3.64 -25.50 -4.26
N GLY A 140 -4.81 -25.12 -3.73
CA GLY A 140 -5.15 -23.70 -3.51
C GLY A 140 -4.26 -23.06 -2.46
N SER A 141 -4.08 -23.73 -1.32
CA SER A 141 -3.23 -23.25 -0.22
C SER A 141 -1.76 -23.07 -0.65
N ILE A 142 -1.19 -24.01 -1.42
CA ILE A 142 0.17 -23.86 -1.96
C ILE A 142 0.30 -22.63 -2.86
N SER A 143 -0.71 -22.36 -3.68
CA SER A 143 -0.72 -21.18 -4.55
C SER A 143 -0.80 -19.86 -3.74
N ASP A 144 -1.60 -19.85 -2.69
CA ASP A 144 -1.75 -18.69 -1.80
C ASP A 144 -0.46 -18.41 -1.03
N GLU A 145 0.21 -19.45 -0.52
CA GLU A 145 1.51 -19.33 0.17
C GLU A 145 2.62 -18.85 -0.76
N ILE A 146 2.64 -19.28 -2.02
CA ILE A 146 3.59 -18.75 -3.02
C ILE A 146 3.35 -17.26 -3.27
N MET A 147 2.10 -16.83 -3.33
CA MET A 147 1.76 -15.41 -3.51
C MET A 147 2.13 -14.57 -2.30
N ALA A 148 1.89 -15.07 -1.07
CA ALA A 148 2.27 -14.42 0.17
C ALA A 148 3.79 -14.25 0.27
N LEU A 149 4.54 -15.35 0.04
CA LEU A 149 6.01 -15.33 0.02
C LEU A 149 6.55 -14.31 -1.01
N ARG A 150 6.00 -14.31 -2.21
CA ARG A 150 6.39 -13.35 -3.25
C ARG A 150 6.11 -11.90 -2.82
N LYS A 151 4.93 -11.62 -2.25
CA LYS A 151 4.55 -10.30 -1.75
C LYS A 151 5.54 -9.83 -0.69
N ASN A 152 5.84 -10.66 0.30
CA ASN A 152 6.71 -10.32 1.42
C ASN A 152 8.18 -10.17 1.00
N LEU A 153 8.69 -11.01 0.11
CA LEU A 153 10.03 -10.85 -0.48
C LEU A 153 10.15 -9.55 -1.28
N THR A 154 9.12 -9.20 -2.06
CA THR A 154 9.13 -7.98 -2.87
C THR A 154 9.04 -6.73 -2.00
N GLY A 155 8.28 -6.80 -0.89
CA GLY A 155 8.15 -5.74 0.11
C GLY A 155 9.37 -5.59 1.04
N GLY A 156 10.30 -6.57 1.03
CA GLY A 156 11.48 -6.57 1.90
C GLY A 156 11.18 -7.02 3.34
N ASP A 157 10.01 -7.60 3.58
CA ASP A 157 9.65 -8.21 4.86
C ASP A 157 10.21 -9.64 4.93
N TYR A 158 11.47 -9.74 5.35
CA TYR A 158 12.18 -11.03 5.43
C TYR A 158 11.70 -11.89 6.59
N THR A 159 11.13 -11.28 7.64
CA THR A 159 10.58 -12.00 8.80
C THR A 159 9.32 -12.77 8.41
N ALA A 160 8.36 -12.10 7.79
CA ALA A 160 7.16 -12.76 7.27
C ALA A 160 7.50 -13.76 6.16
N ALA A 161 8.43 -13.41 5.24
CA ALA A 161 8.86 -14.31 4.17
C ALA A 161 9.48 -15.62 4.68
N SER A 162 10.20 -15.59 5.82
CA SER A 162 10.73 -16.80 6.46
C SER A 162 9.61 -17.72 6.96
N GLY A 163 8.57 -17.14 7.57
CA GLY A 163 7.37 -17.87 7.98
C GLY A 163 6.64 -18.51 6.80
N ASP A 164 6.37 -17.71 5.74
CA ASP A 164 5.72 -18.20 4.52
C ASP A 164 6.50 -19.33 3.85
N LEU A 165 7.84 -19.22 3.83
CA LEU A 165 8.70 -20.27 3.27
C LEU A 165 8.57 -21.59 4.05
N SER A 166 8.46 -21.51 5.38
CA SER A 166 8.27 -22.68 6.23
C SER A 166 6.91 -23.33 6.00
N GLN A 167 5.85 -22.53 5.91
CA GLN A 167 4.49 -22.99 5.59
C GLN A 167 4.42 -23.62 4.19
N LEU A 168 5.03 -22.97 3.19
CA LEU A 168 5.11 -23.50 1.83
C LEU A 168 5.84 -24.84 1.77
N LYS A 169 6.99 -24.99 2.47
CA LYS A 169 7.70 -26.27 2.57
C LYS A 169 6.82 -27.37 3.19
N ALA A 170 6.15 -27.06 4.29
CA ALA A 170 5.23 -27.99 4.94
C ALA A 170 4.08 -28.42 4.01
N ALA A 171 3.49 -27.48 3.27
CA ALA A 171 2.42 -27.76 2.31
C ALA A 171 2.88 -28.65 1.14
N ILE A 172 4.09 -28.43 0.60
CA ILE A 172 4.67 -29.24 -0.50
C ILE A 172 4.94 -30.68 -0.03
N VAL A 173 5.54 -30.87 1.15
CA VAL A 173 5.82 -32.20 1.70
C VAL A 173 4.53 -32.95 1.98
N LYS A 174 3.52 -32.28 2.49
CA LYS A 174 2.17 -32.83 2.68
C LYS A 174 1.61 -33.39 1.38
N ARG A 175 1.71 -32.64 0.28
CA ARG A 175 1.24 -33.06 -1.03
C ARG A 175 1.97 -34.32 -1.53
N SER A 176 3.30 -34.38 -1.33
CA SER A 176 4.11 -35.50 -1.80
C SER A 176 3.83 -36.83 -1.05
N ARG A 177 3.32 -36.74 0.17
CA ARG A 177 3.03 -37.91 1.03
C ARG A 177 1.56 -38.34 1.06
N ALA A 178 0.68 -37.70 0.30
CA ALA A 178 -0.74 -37.99 0.26
C ALA A 178 -1.09 -39.44 -0.20
N TYR A 179 -0.10 -40.18 -0.69
CA TYR A 179 -0.27 -41.57 -1.18
C TYR A 179 0.36 -42.63 -0.28
N THR A 180 0.92 -42.24 0.88
CA THR A 180 1.55 -43.18 1.83
C THR A 180 0.50 -43.69 2.82
N SER A 181 0.59 -44.97 3.27
CA SER A 181 -0.37 -45.52 4.24
C SER A 181 -0.24 -44.85 5.61
N SER A 182 -1.36 -44.72 6.36
CA SER A 182 -1.34 -44.13 7.70
C SER A 182 -0.43 -44.86 8.67
N GLN A 183 -0.25 -46.15 8.48
CA GLN A 183 0.59 -46.99 9.35
C GLN A 183 2.10 -46.72 9.06
N GLU A 184 2.47 -46.54 7.82
CA GLU A 184 3.84 -46.17 7.44
C GLU A 184 4.21 -44.80 7.99
N ILE A 185 3.30 -43.79 7.90
CA ILE A 185 3.49 -42.46 8.46
C ILE A 185 3.70 -42.53 9.98
N LYS A 186 2.88 -43.33 10.71
CA LYS A 186 3.04 -43.50 12.17
C LYS A 186 4.38 -44.13 12.54
N THR A 187 4.83 -45.12 11.77
CA THR A 187 6.13 -45.77 12.01
C THR A 187 7.27 -44.80 11.77
N GLU A 188 7.17 -43.93 10.73
CA GLU A 188 8.17 -42.92 10.45
C GLU A 188 8.18 -41.82 11.51
N ILE A 189 7.00 -41.41 12.03
CA ILE A 189 6.89 -40.44 13.15
C ILE A 189 7.64 -41.03 14.38
N ALA A 190 7.40 -42.28 14.75
CA ALA A 190 8.09 -42.89 15.88
C ALA A 190 9.61 -42.94 15.69
N ALA A 191 10.10 -43.31 14.49
CA ALA A 191 11.50 -43.36 14.21
C ALA A 191 12.17 -41.95 14.27
N VAL A 192 11.52 -40.89 13.74
CA VAL A 192 12.00 -39.55 13.82
C VAL A 192 12.02 -39.03 15.25
N GLN A 193 11.01 -39.40 16.07
CA GLN A 193 10.97 -39.04 17.50
C GLN A 193 12.13 -39.70 18.26
N ASP A 194 12.38 -41.00 18.04
CA ASP A 194 13.50 -41.72 18.66
C ASP A 194 14.86 -41.11 18.28
N GLU A 195 15.03 -40.62 17.05
CA GLU A 195 16.24 -39.93 16.62
C GLU A 195 16.39 -38.58 17.37
N ILE A 196 15.30 -37.82 17.51
CA ILE A 196 15.30 -36.54 18.27
C ILE A 196 15.71 -36.79 19.71
N ASP A 197 15.10 -37.79 20.35
CA ASP A 197 15.36 -38.12 21.76
C ASP A 197 16.83 -38.56 21.97
N SER A 198 17.38 -39.34 21.02
CA SER A 198 18.79 -39.73 21.01
C SER A 198 19.75 -38.55 20.87
N LEU A 199 19.47 -37.65 19.96
CA LEU A 199 20.26 -36.42 19.79
C LEU A 199 20.18 -35.51 21.01
N GLN A 200 18.99 -35.37 21.62
CA GLN A 200 18.80 -34.59 22.85
C GLN A 200 19.54 -35.17 24.04
N ALA A 201 19.55 -36.50 24.19
CA ALA A 201 20.30 -37.17 25.26
C ALA A 201 21.82 -36.95 25.16
N GLY A 202 22.34 -36.70 23.95
CA GLY A 202 23.74 -36.36 23.71
C GLY A 202 24.11 -34.92 24.02
N LEU A 203 23.14 -34.01 24.21
CA LEU A 203 23.36 -32.62 24.55
C LEU A 203 23.58 -32.45 26.05
N THR A 204 24.83 -32.34 26.47
CA THR A 204 25.21 -32.10 27.89
C THR A 204 25.71 -30.67 28.05
N GLY A 205 25.50 -30.06 29.23
CA GLY A 205 26.00 -28.72 29.56
C GLY A 205 25.17 -27.59 28.92
N ALA A 206 23.87 -27.82 28.68
CA ALA A 206 22.97 -26.77 28.19
C ALA A 206 22.61 -25.80 29.33
N THR A 207 22.76 -24.49 29.08
CA THR A 207 22.32 -23.43 29.97
C THR A 207 21.34 -22.52 29.24
N ASP A 208 20.13 -22.44 29.79
CA ASP A 208 19.09 -21.61 29.21
C ASP A 208 19.26 -20.15 29.58
N ILE A 209 19.22 -19.28 28.55
CA ILE A 209 19.19 -17.83 28.71
C ILE A 209 17.73 -17.40 28.59
N THR A 210 17.22 -16.82 29.69
CA THR A 210 15.79 -16.47 29.77
C THR A 210 15.59 -14.96 29.70
N ALA A 211 14.42 -14.55 29.21
CA ALA A 211 14.01 -13.16 29.15
C ALA A 211 13.75 -12.57 30.54
N PRO A 212 14.43 -11.49 30.97
CA PRO A 212 14.21 -10.87 32.26
C PRO A 212 12.86 -10.12 32.35
N ARG A 213 12.36 -9.64 31.21
CA ARG A 213 11.07 -8.96 31.05
C ARG A 213 10.40 -9.48 29.78
N ALA A 214 9.07 -9.31 29.69
CA ALA A 214 8.37 -9.58 28.44
C ALA A 214 8.76 -8.55 27.37
N GLY A 215 8.92 -9.00 26.12
CA GLY A 215 9.31 -8.15 25.00
C GLY A 215 9.19 -8.88 23.66
N THR A 216 9.63 -8.23 22.61
CA THR A 216 9.74 -8.82 21.26
C THR A 216 11.20 -9.15 20.99
N TYR A 217 11.48 -10.38 20.61
CA TYR A 217 12.84 -10.87 20.38
C TYR A 217 13.35 -10.47 19.00
N SER A 218 14.65 -10.15 18.92
CA SER A 218 15.41 -10.01 17.68
C SER A 218 16.79 -10.64 17.84
N ALA A 219 17.17 -11.48 16.90
CA ALA A 219 18.51 -12.07 16.89
C ALA A 219 19.59 -11.08 16.44
N VAL A 220 19.21 -9.97 15.81
CA VAL A 220 20.12 -8.99 15.20
C VAL A 220 20.36 -7.83 16.18
N CYS A 221 21.62 -7.65 16.57
CA CYS A 221 22.12 -6.49 17.30
C CYS A 221 23.05 -5.68 16.41
N ASP A 222 22.81 -4.38 16.32
CA ASP A 222 23.52 -3.48 15.41
C ASP A 222 24.43 -2.46 16.12
N GLY A 223 24.49 -2.50 17.46
CA GLY A 223 25.28 -1.60 18.28
C GLY A 223 24.62 -0.24 18.58
N TYR A 224 23.43 0.01 18.06
CA TYR A 224 22.68 1.24 18.35
C TYR A 224 21.74 1.11 19.54
N GLU A 225 21.60 -0.07 20.14
CA GLU A 225 20.69 -0.37 21.24
C GLU A 225 20.89 0.53 22.45
N SER A 226 22.16 0.87 22.76
CA SER A 226 22.51 1.77 23.84
C SER A 226 22.67 3.24 23.43
N VAL A 227 22.80 3.50 22.14
CA VAL A 227 23.02 4.87 21.58
C VAL A 227 21.70 5.55 21.28
N LEU A 228 20.77 4.81 20.66
CA LEU A 228 19.45 5.30 20.27
C LEU A 228 18.37 4.79 21.22
N THR A 229 18.13 5.53 22.29
CA THR A 229 17.11 5.16 23.28
C THR A 229 15.96 6.14 23.29
N PRO A 230 14.73 5.72 23.64
CA PRO A 230 13.58 6.63 23.77
C PRO A 230 13.83 7.79 24.76
N ALA A 231 14.64 7.58 25.79
CA ALA A 231 14.97 8.61 26.76
C ALA A 231 15.84 9.74 26.18
N GLY A 232 16.68 9.42 25.17
CA GLY A 232 17.56 10.39 24.51
C GLY A 232 16.92 11.17 23.37
N LEU A 233 15.65 10.88 23.00
CA LEU A 233 14.99 11.50 21.86
C LEU A 233 14.89 13.03 21.95
N GLY A 234 14.73 13.57 23.17
CA GLY A 234 14.63 15.01 23.40
C GLY A 234 15.92 15.79 23.16
N ASP A 235 17.06 15.12 23.20
CA ASP A 235 18.38 15.70 23.06
C ASP A 235 18.96 15.56 21.62
N LEU A 236 18.22 14.89 20.73
CA LEU A 236 18.66 14.67 19.36
C LEU A 236 18.65 15.98 18.55
N THR A 237 19.81 16.31 17.99
CA THR A 237 19.96 17.41 17.03
C THR A 237 20.26 16.87 15.63
N PRO A 238 20.02 17.63 14.55
CA PRO A 238 20.39 17.23 13.20
C PRO A 238 21.84 16.78 13.07
N SER A 239 22.78 17.52 13.66
CA SER A 239 24.20 17.16 13.64
C SER A 239 24.49 15.88 14.43
N ALA A 240 23.77 15.64 15.52
CA ALA A 240 23.89 14.40 16.28
C ALA A 240 23.41 13.19 15.47
N LEU A 241 22.27 13.31 14.75
CA LEU A 241 21.76 12.26 13.88
C LEU A 241 22.70 11.95 12.72
N ASP A 242 23.30 12.98 12.11
CA ASP A 242 24.22 12.81 10.97
C ASP A 242 25.55 12.16 11.41
N SER A 243 25.96 12.30 12.67
CA SER A 243 27.22 11.77 13.23
C SER A 243 27.05 10.48 14.03
N LEU A 244 25.86 9.89 14.05
CA LEU A 244 25.61 8.65 14.78
C LEU A 244 26.51 7.52 14.33
N THR A 245 27.20 6.91 15.28
CA THR A 245 28.01 5.72 15.06
C THR A 245 27.58 4.62 16.03
N PRO A 246 27.65 3.34 15.61
CA PRO A 246 27.31 2.25 16.51
C PRO A 246 28.28 2.18 17.68
N GLY A 247 27.80 1.80 18.86
CA GLY A 247 28.60 1.43 20.00
C GLY A 247 29.28 0.07 19.79
N GLU A 248 30.05 -0.36 20.78
CA GLU A 248 30.64 -1.70 20.79
C GLU A 248 29.52 -2.76 20.81
N ASN A 249 29.41 -3.55 19.75
CA ASN A 249 28.47 -4.66 19.67
C ASN A 249 29.16 -5.95 20.17
N THR A 250 28.97 -6.28 21.43
CA THR A 250 29.43 -7.54 22.02
C THR A 250 28.29 -8.54 22.23
N ALA A 251 27.08 -8.19 21.88
CA ALA A 251 25.90 -9.05 22.00
C ALA A 251 25.96 -10.19 20.98
N ASN A 252 25.70 -11.40 21.43
CA ASN A 252 25.66 -12.61 20.63
C ASN A 252 24.40 -13.45 20.82
N VAL A 253 23.55 -13.11 21.80
CA VAL A 253 22.29 -13.81 22.09
C VAL A 253 21.11 -13.17 21.33
N GLY A 254 21.25 -11.90 20.96
CA GLY A 254 20.16 -11.08 20.41
C GLY A 254 19.74 -9.99 21.39
N LYS A 255 18.59 -9.40 21.13
CA LYS A 255 18.01 -8.32 21.94
C LYS A 255 16.54 -8.54 22.20
N LEU A 256 16.03 -7.89 23.24
CA LEU A 256 14.60 -7.77 23.54
C LEU A 256 14.16 -6.31 23.42
N ILE A 257 13.06 -6.10 22.75
CA ILE A 257 12.39 -4.81 22.59
C ILE A 257 11.19 -4.81 23.54
N TYR A 258 11.22 -3.91 24.53
CA TYR A 258 10.30 -3.97 25.67
C TYR A 258 9.00 -3.19 25.49
N SER A 259 8.98 -2.24 24.59
CA SER A 259 7.80 -1.43 24.31
C SER A 259 7.20 -1.78 22.95
N ASN A 260 5.88 -1.79 22.84
CA ASN A 260 5.21 -1.85 21.55
C ASN A 260 5.26 -0.50 20.80
N THR A 261 5.66 0.58 21.50
CA THR A 261 5.86 1.88 20.85
C THR A 261 7.31 2.00 20.42
N TRP A 262 7.49 2.32 19.16
CA TRP A 262 8.78 2.65 18.57
C TRP A 262 8.70 4.03 17.93
N TYR A 263 9.84 4.60 17.65
CA TYR A 263 9.92 5.97 17.14
C TYR A 263 10.72 6.00 15.83
N TYR A 264 10.36 6.94 14.99
CA TYR A 264 11.11 7.28 13.80
C TYR A 264 11.61 8.73 13.97
N ALA A 265 12.92 8.91 14.04
CA ALA A 265 13.57 10.20 14.22
C ALA A 265 14.32 10.59 12.94
N ALA A 266 13.95 11.70 12.32
CA ALA A 266 14.56 12.17 11.08
C ALA A 266 14.82 13.68 11.12
N ALA A 267 15.90 14.13 10.47
CA ALA A 267 16.22 15.52 10.30
C ALA A 267 15.66 16.03 8.98
N VAL A 268 14.71 16.96 9.04
CA VAL A 268 14.05 17.57 7.87
C VAL A 268 14.28 19.09 7.87
N ALA A 269 13.94 19.78 6.79
CA ALA A 269 13.97 21.24 6.74
C ALA A 269 12.99 21.84 7.77
N GLU A 270 13.34 22.99 8.32
CA GLU A 270 12.54 23.65 9.37
C GLU A 270 11.09 23.89 8.94
N GLU A 271 10.88 24.31 7.70
CA GLU A 271 9.55 24.53 7.12
C GLU A 271 8.73 23.21 7.06
N GLU A 272 9.36 22.12 6.63
CA GLU A 272 8.75 20.79 6.61
C GLU A 272 8.41 20.29 8.01
N ALA A 273 9.32 20.51 8.98
CA ALA A 273 9.10 20.17 10.37
C ALA A 273 7.88 20.89 10.97
N GLN A 274 7.69 22.16 10.64
CA GLN A 274 6.51 22.95 11.06
C GLN A 274 5.22 22.41 10.46
N ARG A 275 5.25 22.03 9.16
CA ARG A 275 4.11 21.39 8.49
C ARG A 275 3.75 20.04 9.13
N ILE A 276 4.74 19.21 9.41
CA ILE A 276 4.55 17.91 10.11
C ILE A 276 3.94 18.16 11.49
N ALA A 277 4.49 19.13 12.26
CA ALA A 277 4.00 19.45 13.60
C ALA A 277 2.53 19.91 13.60
N ALA A 278 2.12 20.66 12.59
CA ALA A 278 0.75 21.15 12.45
C ALA A 278 -0.26 20.02 12.21
N CYS A 279 0.14 18.90 11.60
CA CYS A 279 -0.74 17.76 11.34
C CYS A 279 -1.07 16.94 12.61
N GLY A 280 -0.16 16.90 13.62
CA GLY A 280 -0.31 16.11 14.84
C GLY A 280 -0.22 14.60 14.63
N SER A 281 -0.77 14.06 13.55
CA SER A 281 -0.66 12.67 13.11
C SER A 281 -0.45 12.61 11.60
N VAL A 282 0.37 11.65 11.16
CA VAL A 282 0.78 11.45 9.77
C VAL A 282 0.80 9.97 9.44
N SER A 283 0.90 9.62 8.17
CA SER A 283 1.21 8.24 7.75
C SER A 283 2.68 8.12 7.40
N LEU A 284 3.35 7.14 7.96
CA LEU A 284 4.75 6.83 7.70
C LEU A 284 4.83 5.63 6.76
N ARG A 285 5.41 5.82 5.59
CA ARG A 285 5.63 4.78 4.58
C ARG A 285 7.12 4.47 4.49
N LEU A 286 7.54 3.33 5.03
CA LEU A 286 8.93 2.87 4.97
C LEU A 286 9.25 2.33 3.57
N THR A 287 10.50 2.48 3.15
CA THR A 287 10.94 1.91 1.85
C THR A 287 11.14 0.40 1.88
N LYS A 288 11.33 -0.17 3.09
CA LYS A 288 11.56 -1.61 3.29
C LYS A 288 10.88 -2.10 4.57
N GLY A 289 10.59 -3.39 4.60
CA GLY A 289 10.11 -4.12 5.78
C GLY A 289 8.60 -4.08 5.96
N VAL A 290 7.95 -2.97 5.68
CA VAL A 290 6.50 -2.81 5.80
C VAL A 290 5.96 -2.24 4.49
N THR A 291 4.94 -2.87 3.93
CA THR A 291 4.33 -2.43 2.65
C THR A 291 3.16 -1.47 2.85
N ASP A 292 2.56 -1.50 4.03
CA ASP A 292 1.40 -0.70 4.37
C ASP A 292 1.82 0.63 5.01
N ASP A 293 0.96 1.62 4.97
CA ASP A 293 1.16 2.90 5.63
C ASP A 293 1.00 2.72 7.14
N ILE A 294 1.95 3.21 7.92
CA ILE A 294 2.00 3.09 9.37
C ILE A 294 1.41 4.37 9.99
N ALA A 295 0.40 4.23 10.83
CA ALA A 295 -0.13 5.37 11.57
C ALA A 295 0.91 5.88 12.58
N ALA A 296 1.31 7.14 12.46
CA ALA A 296 2.33 7.76 13.29
C ALA A 296 1.80 9.08 13.90
N ALA A 297 2.00 9.25 15.20
CA ALA A 297 1.72 10.51 15.87
C ALA A 297 3.01 11.34 15.99
N VAL A 298 2.92 12.65 15.82
CA VAL A 298 4.05 13.55 16.05
C VAL A 298 4.34 13.59 17.54
N HIS A 299 5.48 13.02 17.93
CA HIS A 299 5.90 12.96 19.32
C HIS A 299 6.56 14.26 19.77
N SER A 300 7.54 14.75 18.98
CA SER A 300 8.24 16.00 19.25
C SER A 300 8.90 16.55 17.98
N VAL A 301 9.15 17.84 17.99
CA VAL A 301 10.00 18.53 17.03
C VAL A 301 11.07 19.26 17.81
N GLY A 302 12.33 18.95 17.52
CA GLY A 302 13.50 19.52 18.18
C GLY A 302 13.76 20.96 17.69
N PRO A 303 14.71 21.66 18.35
CA PRO A 303 15.12 23.01 17.94
C PRO A 303 15.78 23.00 16.57
N ALA A 304 15.67 24.13 15.87
CA ALA A 304 16.31 24.29 14.57
C ALA A 304 17.85 24.43 14.72
N GLU A 305 18.57 23.66 13.93
CA GLU A 305 20.02 23.71 13.79
C GLU A 305 20.36 23.76 12.30
N ASN A 306 21.02 24.85 11.86
CA ASN A 306 21.38 25.06 10.45
C ASN A 306 20.19 24.93 9.46
N GLY A 307 18.99 25.41 9.86
CA GLY A 307 17.77 25.34 9.04
C GLY A 307 17.13 23.95 8.99
N ARG A 308 17.54 23.01 9.83
CA ARG A 308 16.96 21.65 9.96
C ARG A 308 16.47 21.42 11.37
N CYS A 309 15.41 20.62 11.52
CA CYS A 309 14.89 20.18 12.81
C CYS A 309 14.80 18.65 12.83
N VAL A 310 14.96 18.06 14.01
CA VAL A 310 14.67 16.64 14.20
C VAL A 310 13.19 16.48 14.49
N VAL A 311 12.50 15.74 13.64
CA VAL A 311 11.11 15.33 13.86
C VAL A 311 11.13 13.91 14.41
N VAL A 312 10.41 13.68 15.50
CA VAL A 312 10.22 12.37 16.12
C VAL A 312 8.77 11.96 15.97
N LEU A 313 8.54 10.85 15.30
CA LEU A 313 7.23 10.24 15.11
C LEU A 313 7.13 9.00 16.00
N SER A 314 5.98 8.78 16.64
CA SER A 314 5.71 7.59 17.46
C SER A 314 4.77 6.65 16.74
N CYS A 315 5.14 5.38 16.62
CA CYS A 315 4.43 4.31 15.94
C CYS A 315 4.13 3.17 16.91
N ARG A 316 3.03 2.44 16.69
CA ARG A 316 2.62 1.31 17.54
C ARG A 316 2.32 0.03 16.77
N GLU A 317 2.37 0.10 15.46
CA GLU A 317 2.08 -0.99 14.55
C GLU A 317 3.38 -1.53 13.94
N TYR A 318 3.36 -2.74 13.44
CA TYR A 318 4.45 -3.38 12.68
C TYR A 318 5.80 -3.45 13.42
N LEU A 319 5.78 -3.57 14.78
CA LEU A 319 7.02 -3.67 15.54
C LEU A 319 7.82 -4.91 15.14
N ALA A 320 7.14 -6.06 14.97
CA ALA A 320 7.79 -7.33 14.64
C ALA A 320 8.51 -7.28 13.28
N GLU A 321 7.90 -6.64 12.31
CA GLU A 321 8.41 -6.48 10.94
C GLU A 321 9.57 -5.47 10.86
N THR A 322 9.67 -4.58 11.85
CA THR A 322 10.70 -3.53 11.89
C THR A 322 11.90 -3.84 12.77
N THR A 323 11.94 -4.99 13.46
CA THR A 323 12.98 -5.35 14.42
C THR A 323 14.40 -5.27 13.85
N GLN A 324 14.58 -5.66 12.58
CA GLN A 324 15.86 -5.65 11.87
C GLN A 324 16.17 -4.31 11.18
N LEU A 325 15.24 -3.37 11.18
CA LEU A 325 15.42 -2.08 10.53
C LEU A 325 16.01 -1.09 11.54
N ARG A 326 16.96 -0.26 11.08
CA ARG A 326 17.55 0.79 11.91
C ARG A 326 17.56 2.14 11.23
N HIS A 327 18.26 2.29 10.12
CA HIS A 327 18.28 3.52 9.34
C HIS A 327 17.49 3.28 8.05
N GLN A 328 16.42 4.04 7.84
CA GLN A 328 15.51 3.89 6.71
C GLN A 328 15.13 5.24 6.13
N THR A 329 14.99 5.27 4.82
CA THR A 329 14.27 6.36 4.16
C THR A 329 12.77 6.07 4.25
N ALA A 330 12.01 7.10 4.58
CA ALA A 330 10.56 7.02 4.66
C ALA A 330 9.90 8.23 4.00
N GLN A 331 8.70 8.01 3.50
CA GLN A 331 7.79 9.05 3.07
C GLN A 331 6.83 9.36 4.21
N ILE A 332 6.87 10.58 4.72
CA ILE A 332 5.96 11.09 5.75
C ILE A 332 4.80 11.75 5.02
N VAL A 333 3.66 11.07 4.94
CA VAL A 333 2.46 11.53 4.24
C VAL A 333 1.65 12.38 5.22
N LEU A 334 1.56 13.68 4.93
CA LEU A 334 0.84 14.67 5.74
C LEU A 334 -0.65 14.60 5.48
N HIS A 335 -1.02 14.66 4.19
CA HIS A 335 -2.40 14.63 3.73
C HIS A 335 -2.50 13.79 2.46
N SER A 336 -3.62 13.10 2.33
CA SER A 336 -3.99 12.36 1.12
C SER A 336 -5.34 12.87 0.62
N TYR A 337 -5.35 13.38 -0.61
CA TYR A 337 -6.52 13.97 -1.26
C TYR A 337 -6.96 13.05 -2.38
N THR A 338 -8.16 12.51 -2.29
CA THR A 338 -8.77 11.69 -3.35
C THR A 338 -9.90 12.46 -3.99
N GLY A 339 -9.89 12.54 -5.32
CA GLY A 339 -10.91 13.27 -6.06
C GLY A 339 -10.88 12.98 -7.54
N LEU A 340 -11.68 13.73 -8.28
CA LEU A 340 -11.70 13.72 -9.73
C LEU A 340 -10.69 14.74 -10.25
N ARG A 341 -9.71 14.28 -10.99
CA ARG A 341 -8.62 15.12 -11.52
C ARG A 341 -9.04 15.82 -12.80
N LEU A 342 -8.80 17.12 -12.82
CA LEU A 342 -9.11 18.04 -13.91
C LEU A 342 -7.95 19.04 -14.10
N PRO A 343 -7.63 19.45 -15.33
CA PRO A 343 -6.80 20.64 -15.52
C PRO A 343 -7.47 21.88 -14.90
N SER A 344 -6.70 22.75 -14.25
CA SER A 344 -7.22 23.96 -13.59
C SER A 344 -8.03 24.84 -14.54
N VAL A 345 -7.67 24.85 -15.83
CA VAL A 345 -8.36 25.59 -16.88
C VAL A 345 -9.81 25.16 -17.17
N CYS A 346 -10.21 23.98 -16.65
CA CYS A 346 -11.60 23.49 -16.80
C CYS A 346 -12.55 24.08 -15.76
N LEU A 347 -12.02 24.63 -14.67
CA LEU A 347 -12.83 25.14 -13.57
C LEU A 347 -13.53 26.44 -13.98
N ARG A 348 -14.82 26.53 -13.67
CA ARG A 348 -15.66 27.70 -13.97
C ARG A 348 -16.51 28.05 -12.77
N GLN A 349 -16.85 29.31 -12.68
CA GLN A 349 -17.83 29.81 -11.71
C GLN A 349 -19.13 30.15 -12.44
N SER A 350 -20.27 29.62 -11.98
CA SER A 350 -21.58 29.99 -12.49
C SER A 350 -21.99 31.39 -12.03
N ASP A 351 -23.02 31.96 -12.64
CA ASP A 351 -23.56 33.28 -12.27
C ASP A 351 -24.03 33.33 -10.79
N ASP A 352 -24.41 32.18 -10.24
CA ASP A 352 -24.77 32.02 -8.83
C ASP A 352 -23.54 31.88 -7.88
N GLY A 353 -22.32 32.01 -8.42
CA GLY A 353 -21.08 31.90 -7.64
C GLY A 353 -20.65 30.47 -7.31
N LYS A 354 -21.30 29.45 -7.86
CA LYS A 354 -20.95 28.05 -7.61
C LYS A 354 -19.81 27.60 -8.53
N LEU A 355 -18.82 26.93 -7.96
CA LEU A 355 -17.75 26.28 -8.70
C LEU A 355 -18.28 25.05 -9.43
N GLY A 356 -17.82 24.85 -10.68
CA GLY A 356 -18.22 23.70 -11.49
C GLY A 356 -17.43 23.59 -12.77
N VAL A 357 -17.80 22.60 -13.58
CA VAL A 357 -17.21 22.33 -14.88
C VAL A 357 -18.31 22.14 -15.94
N TYR A 358 -18.00 22.44 -17.18
CA TYR A 358 -18.89 22.13 -18.29
C TYR A 358 -18.50 20.78 -18.90
N CYS A 359 -19.46 19.83 -18.90
CA CYS A 359 -19.30 18.52 -19.53
C CYS A 359 -20.06 18.49 -20.85
N VAL A 360 -19.51 17.79 -21.84
CA VAL A 360 -20.20 17.51 -23.10
C VAL A 360 -21.20 16.39 -22.88
N GLN A 361 -22.50 16.69 -22.97
CA GLN A 361 -23.56 15.70 -22.92
C GLN A 361 -24.33 15.71 -24.24
N GLY A 362 -24.05 14.73 -25.09
CA GLY A 362 -24.53 14.77 -26.47
C GLY A 362 -23.91 15.92 -27.26
N SER A 363 -24.72 16.90 -27.68
CA SER A 363 -24.25 18.07 -28.46
C SER A 363 -24.19 19.37 -27.64
N PHE A 364 -24.49 19.33 -26.37
CA PHE A 364 -24.63 20.55 -25.54
C PHE A 364 -23.72 20.50 -24.31
N PRO A 365 -23.10 21.64 -23.93
CA PRO A 365 -22.42 21.77 -22.68
C PRO A 365 -23.40 21.80 -21.50
N GLN A 366 -23.14 20.96 -20.48
CA GLN A 366 -23.91 20.94 -19.24
C GLN A 366 -23.01 21.30 -18.06
N PHE A 367 -23.43 22.27 -17.27
CA PHE A 367 -22.75 22.66 -16.04
C PHE A 367 -22.94 21.60 -14.96
N LYS A 368 -21.85 21.15 -14.35
CA LYS A 368 -21.84 20.23 -13.21
C LYS A 368 -21.12 20.88 -12.05
N PRO A 369 -21.80 21.10 -10.91
CA PRO A 369 -21.15 21.69 -9.74
C PRO A 369 -20.14 20.74 -9.14
N VAL A 370 -19.04 21.31 -8.62
CA VAL A 370 -17.96 20.58 -7.95
C VAL A 370 -17.44 21.40 -6.77
N GLU A 371 -16.84 20.69 -5.80
CA GLU A 371 -16.10 21.29 -4.68
C GLU A 371 -14.63 20.99 -4.86
N MET A 372 -13.77 22.00 -4.72
CA MET A 372 -12.33 21.84 -4.83
C MET A 372 -11.81 21.18 -3.55
N VAL A 373 -11.10 20.04 -3.72
CA VAL A 373 -10.47 19.26 -2.64
C VAL A 373 -8.99 19.59 -2.54
N TYR A 374 -8.33 19.77 -3.69
CA TYR A 374 -6.90 20.06 -3.76
C TYR A 374 -6.58 20.86 -5.03
N GLN A 375 -5.65 21.80 -4.91
CA GLN A 375 -5.13 22.59 -6.03
C GLN A 375 -3.64 22.28 -6.21
N GLY A 376 -3.27 21.74 -7.37
CA GLY A 376 -1.91 21.57 -7.83
C GLY A 376 -1.52 22.68 -8.79
N ASP A 377 -0.32 22.60 -9.38
CA ASP A 377 0.22 23.66 -10.27
C ASP A 377 -0.63 23.86 -11.55
N ASP A 378 -1.02 22.76 -12.19
CA ASP A 378 -1.74 22.76 -13.46
C ASP A 378 -3.07 21.99 -13.41
N TYR A 379 -3.41 21.41 -12.28
CA TYR A 379 -4.61 20.59 -12.10
C TYR A 379 -5.28 20.84 -10.74
N VAL A 380 -6.54 20.44 -10.68
CA VAL A 380 -7.31 20.41 -9.43
C VAL A 380 -7.90 19.02 -9.21
N LEU A 381 -8.02 18.64 -7.95
CA LEU A 381 -8.88 17.53 -7.54
C LEU A 381 -10.19 18.09 -7.01
N VAL A 382 -11.28 17.56 -7.51
CA VAL A 382 -12.61 18.00 -7.13
C VAL A 382 -13.45 16.84 -6.61
N SER A 383 -14.35 17.14 -5.70
CA SER A 383 -15.39 16.23 -5.24
C SER A 383 -16.76 16.65 -5.76
N VAL A 384 -17.71 15.74 -5.70
CA VAL A 384 -19.11 16.02 -6.04
C VAL A 384 -19.82 16.50 -4.79
N PRO A 385 -20.48 17.67 -4.77
CA PRO A 385 -21.24 18.15 -3.65
C PRO A 385 -22.35 17.16 -3.24
N GLN A 386 -22.58 16.97 -1.94
CA GLN A 386 -23.59 16.03 -1.43
C GLN A 386 -25.03 16.47 -1.72
N ASN A 387 -25.29 17.78 -1.89
CA ASN A 387 -26.61 18.36 -2.13
C ASN A 387 -26.78 18.83 -3.58
N THR A 388 -26.86 17.88 -4.52
CA THR A 388 -27.10 18.16 -5.94
C THR A 388 -28.52 17.76 -6.36
N GLU A 389 -29.56 18.19 -5.63
CA GLU A 389 -30.95 17.90 -6.00
C GLU A 389 -31.25 18.38 -7.43
N GLY A 390 -31.49 17.42 -8.33
CA GLY A 390 -31.88 17.68 -9.72
C GLY A 390 -30.76 18.03 -10.70
N LEU A 391 -29.49 18.15 -10.25
CA LEU A 391 -28.34 18.43 -11.12
C LEU A 391 -27.57 17.14 -11.47
N SER A 392 -27.11 17.07 -12.71
CA SER A 392 -26.22 15.97 -13.15
C SER A 392 -24.87 16.08 -12.44
N THR A 393 -24.42 15.00 -11.80
CA THR A 393 -23.14 14.93 -11.09
C THR A 393 -21.99 14.60 -12.01
N LEU A 394 -20.79 15.10 -11.68
CA LEU A 394 -19.56 14.76 -12.39
C LEU A 394 -19.14 13.32 -12.08
N ARG A 395 -18.73 12.56 -13.10
CA ARG A 395 -18.33 11.15 -12.96
C ARG A 395 -17.00 10.89 -13.65
N PRO A 396 -16.24 9.85 -13.21
CA PRO A 396 -15.10 9.37 -13.97
C PRO A 396 -15.51 8.99 -15.40
N GLY A 397 -14.74 9.43 -16.40
CA GLY A 397 -15.03 9.22 -17.82
C GLY A 397 -15.79 10.35 -18.51
N ASP A 398 -16.37 11.29 -17.77
CA ASP A 398 -17.00 12.47 -18.37
C ASP A 398 -15.98 13.29 -19.16
N GLU A 399 -16.44 13.86 -20.30
CA GLU A 399 -15.64 14.77 -21.11
C GLU A 399 -15.90 16.21 -20.69
N VAL A 400 -14.88 16.84 -20.13
CA VAL A 400 -14.92 18.22 -19.62
C VAL A 400 -14.28 19.16 -20.62
N ILE A 401 -14.91 20.33 -20.83
CA ILE A 401 -14.48 21.35 -21.76
C ILE A 401 -13.31 22.15 -21.13
N MET A 402 -12.18 22.15 -21.83
CA MET A 402 -10.98 22.90 -21.41
C MET A 402 -11.01 24.36 -21.92
N THR A 403 -11.20 24.51 -23.22
CA THR A 403 -11.18 25.82 -23.90
C THR A 403 -12.22 25.85 -25.01
N GLY A 404 -12.77 26.99 -25.33
CA GLY A 404 -13.65 27.23 -26.46
C GLY A 404 -14.86 28.10 -26.09
N VAL A 405 -15.20 28.99 -26.94
CA VAL A 405 -16.37 29.89 -27.02
C VAL A 405 -16.89 30.40 -25.68
N THR A 406 -17.05 31.69 -25.56
CA THR A 406 -17.81 32.37 -24.49
C THR A 406 -19.14 31.61 -24.27
N LEU A 407 -19.11 30.74 -23.27
CA LEU A 407 -20.35 30.18 -22.72
C LEU A 407 -20.98 31.36 -21.99
N ASP A 408 -22.14 31.81 -22.44
CA ASP A 408 -22.84 32.95 -21.88
C ASP A 408 -22.85 32.85 -20.36
N GLY A 409 -22.26 33.85 -19.70
CA GLY A 409 -22.34 34.04 -18.26
C GLY A 409 -21.18 33.48 -17.41
N THR A 410 -20.08 32.95 -17.98
CA THR A 410 -19.01 32.35 -17.16
C THR A 410 -17.68 33.10 -17.25
N GLN A 411 -17.20 33.61 -16.13
CA GLN A 411 -15.83 34.10 -15.98
C GLN A 411 -14.88 32.89 -15.73
N ILE A 412 -13.76 32.88 -16.46
CA ILE A 412 -12.63 32.01 -16.14
C ILE A 412 -11.97 32.60 -14.89
N LEU A 413 -11.79 31.79 -13.84
CA LEU A 413 -10.95 32.17 -12.71
C LEU A 413 -9.52 32.30 -13.27
N LYS A 414 -9.05 33.55 -13.48
CA LYS A 414 -7.62 33.85 -13.67
C LYS A 414 -7.02 33.93 -12.30
N GLU A 415 -5.97 33.15 -12.05
CA GLU A 415 -5.02 33.43 -11.00
C GLU A 415 -4.35 34.79 -11.29
N ASP A 416 -4.32 35.68 -10.28
CA ASP A 416 -3.43 36.81 -10.20
C ASP A 416 -2.07 36.38 -9.66
#